data_b80bf9ccd3670cc6e7d6e53f2b5af4dc
#
_entry.id   b80bf9ccd3670cc6e7d6e53f2b5af4dc
#
_cell.length_a   1.000
_cell.length_b   1.000
_cell.length_c   1.000
_cell.angle_alpha   90.00
_cell.angle_beta   90.00
_cell.angle_gamma   90.00
#
_symmetry.space_group_name_H-M   'P 1'
#
loop_
_entity.id
_entity.type
_entity.pdbx_description
1 polymer ?
#
loop_
_entity_poly.entity_id
_entity_poly.type
_entity_poly.pdbx_seq_one_letter_code
_entity_poly.pdbx_strand_id
1 'polypeptide(L)'
;MANSGVFYTSGYADDGSGSPYRFKFSWSLTGQSVEGNYSTISWNVVCDGGKSSDYWIVVYAKYVTVNGFTQSRSDAETIYNGTTVFSGSSTIYHDTDGYGSFSASCGGAFHYSGDYNSTGSGSWSLPTISRACVIDKIADTSGSGISFINTGENIRIYFTPKTTSFSYRTTVSIGDNSSTDTGTVSSTSQTYRQYNIPHTWLSNGVSGTLTCKLETLNG
;
A
#
# COMPACT_ATOMS: atom_id res chain seq x y z
N MET A 1 1.65 3.88 -13.06
CA MET A 1 1.82 3.04 -11.85
C MET A 1 2.84 1.97 -12.19
N ALA A 2 3.77 1.72 -11.30
CA ALA A 2 4.92 0.86 -11.58
C ALA A 2 4.85 -0.44 -10.76
N ASN A 3 5.25 -1.55 -11.39
CA ASN A 3 5.43 -2.85 -10.72
C ASN A 3 6.88 -3.08 -10.30
N SER A 4 7.79 -2.19 -10.71
CA SER A 4 9.20 -2.21 -10.37
C SER A 4 9.80 -0.82 -10.58
N GLY A 5 10.97 -0.59 -10.02
CA GLY A 5 11.71 0.64 -10.24
C GLY A 5 13.17 0.53 -9.83
N VAL A 6 13.93 1.49 -10.28
CA VAL A 6 15.38 1.59 -10.04
C VAL A 6 15.75 3.05 -9.84
N PHE A 7 16.70 3.30 -8.97
CA PHE A 7 17.51 4.53 -8.99
C PHE A 7 18.97 4.22 -8.71
N TYR A 8 19.83 5.15 -9.08
CA TYR A 8 21.24 5.10 -8.81
C TYR A 8 21.63 6.27 -7.90
N THR A 9 22.58 6.04 -6.99
CA THR A 9 23.14 7.13 -6.22
C THR A 9 24.00 8.01 -7.13
N SER A 10 24.16 9.28 -6.75
CA SER A 10 25.03 10.24 -7.43
C SER A 10 26.52 9.91 -7.31
N GLY A 11 26.85 8.78 -6.80
CA GLY A 11 28.10 8.31 -6.33
C GLY A 11 29.31 8.60 -7.11
N TYR A 12 30.43 8.33 -6.52
CA TYR A 12 31.69 8.38 -7.22
C TYR A 12 32.84 7.79 -6.45
N ALA A 13 33.47 6.79 -6.99
CA ALA A 13 34.94 6.62 -6.92
C ALA A 13 35.34 6.17 -8.32
N ASP A 14 36.09 6.96 -9.02
CA ASP A 14 36.61 6.60 -10.33
C ASP A 14 37.93 5.84 -10.14
N ASP A 15 37.95 4.58 -10.57
CA ASP A 15 39.16 3.78 -10.68
C ASP A 15 40.02 4.15 -11.94
N GLY A 16 39.67 5.26 -12.59
CA GLY A 16 40.24 5.66 -13.87
C GLY A 16 39.68 4.94 -15.08
N SER A 17 38.64 4.11 -14.89
CA SER A 17 38.05 3.30 -15.96
C SER A 17 36.89 3.99 -16.68
N GLY A 18 36.41 5.12 -16.17
CA GLY A 18 35.21 5.81 -16.64
C GLY A 18 33.92 5.15 -16.21
N SER A 19 33.94 4.17 -15.32
CA SER A 19 32.77 3.48 -14.76
C SER A 19 32.72 3.67 -13.25
N PRO A 20 32.15 4.79 -12.77
CA PRO A 20 32.14 5.12 -11.35
C PRO A 20 31.38 4.08 -10.53
N TYR A 21 31.89 3.79 -9.33
CA TYR A 21 31.16 3.01 -8.34
C TYR A 21 30.02 3.84 -7.76
N ARG A 22 28.85 3.21 -7.63
CA ARG A 22 27.64 3.79 -7.06
C ARG A 22 26.78 2.68 -6.47
N PHE A 23 25.76 3.04 -5.72
CA PHE A 23 24.71 2.08 -5.35
C PHE A 23 23.58 2.12 -6.38
N LYS A 24 23.08 0.94 -6.69
CA LYS A 24 21.84 0.74 -7.45
C LYS A 24 20.80 0.17 -6.50
N PHE A 25 19.77 0.96 -6.23
CA PHE A 25 18.55 0.45 -5.58
C PHE A 25 17.61 -0.08 -6.65
N SER A 26 17.05 -1.25 -6.42
CA SER A 26 15.99 -1.81 -7.26
C SER A 26 14.89 -2.45 -6.41
N TRP A 27 13.68 -2.39 -6.90
CA TRP A 27 12.53 -3.00 -6.23
C TRP A 27 11.56 -3.61 -7.25
N SER A 28 10.73 -4.55 -6.76
CA SER A 28 9.64 -5.15 -7.50
C SER A 28 8.44 -5.41 -6.59
N LEU A 29 7.23 -5.24 -7.14
CA LEU A 29 6.00 -5.62 -6.48
C LEU A 29 5.91 -7.14 -6.42
N THR A 30 5.71 -7.71 -5.24
CA THR A 30 5.61 -9.16 -5.02
C THR A 30 4.22 -9.63 -4.67
N GLY A 31 3.34 -8.73 -4.23
CA GLY A 31 1.95 -9.04 -3.93
C GLY A 31 1.14 -7.83 -3.51
N GLN A 32 -0.17 -7.98 -3.58
CA GLN A 32 -1.14 -7.02 -3.07
C GLN A 32 -2.22 -7.76 -2.28
N SER A 33 -2.61 -7.21 -1.14
CA SER A 33 -3.75 -7.65 -0.35
C SER A 33 -4.88 -6.64 -0.46
N VAL A 34 -5.98 -7.03 -1.08
CA VAL A 34 -7.18 -6.19 -1.17
C VAL A 34 -7.81 -6.03 0.21
N GLU A 35 -7.88 -7.12 0.98
CA GLU A 35 -8.43 -7.12 2.34
C GLU A 35 -7.60 -6.23 3.28
N GLY A 36 -6.28 -6.44 3.29
CA GLY A 36 -5.36 -5.67 4.15
C GLY A 36 -5.06 -4.27 3.63
N ASN A 37 -5.48 -3.94 2.41
CA ASN A 37 -5.21 -2.66 1.74
C ASN A 37 -3.73 -2.29 1.71
N TYR A 38 -2.88 -3.25 1.35
CA TYR A 38 -1.44 -3.06 1.25
C TYR A 38 -0.82 -3.77 0.05
N SER A 39 0.33 -3.28 -0.36
CA SER A 39 1.24 -3.94 -1.30
C SER A 39 2.49 -4.41 -0.59
N THR A 40 3.05 -5.53 -1.04
CA THR A 40 4.36 -6.00 -0.61
C THR A 40 5.35 -5.82 -1.75
N ILE A 41 6.49 -5.22 -1.44
CA ILE A 41 7.61 -5.05 -2.37
C ILE A 41 8.83 -5.80 -1.87
N SER A 42 9.60 -6.37 -2.79
CA SER A 42 10.96 -6.84 -2.54
C SER A 42 11.93 -5.81 -3.09
N TRP A 43 13.04 -5.56 -2.39
CA TRP A 43 14.03 -4.59 -2.80
C TRP A 43 15.45 -5.02 -2.46
N ASN A 44 16.41 -4.49 -3.20
CA ASN A 44 17.83 -4.67 -2.93
C ASN A 44 18.65 -3.42 -3.28
N VAL A 45 19.80 -3.32 -2.65
CA VAL A 45 20.86 -2.34 -2.95
C VAL A 45 22.09 -3.13 -3.34
N VAL A 46 22.59 -2.89 -4.53
CA VAL A 46 23.82 -3.52 -5.03
C VAL A 46 24.88 -2.47 -5.36
N CYS A 47 26.14 -2.84 -5.24
CA CYS A 47 27.24 -2.06 -5.80
C CYS A 47 27.18 -2.17 -7.33
N ASP A 48 27.15 -1.02 -8.01
CA ASP A 48 27.09 -0.93 -9.47
C ASP A 48 28.25 -0.07 -9.96
N GLY A 49 29.03 -0.55 -10.90
CA GLY A 49 30.17 0.17 -11.46
C GLY A 49 31.48 -0.57 -11.30
N GLY A 50 32.58 0.05 -11.76
CA GLY A 50 33.88 -0.59 -11.91
C GLY A 50 33.98 -1.38 -13.23
N LYS A 51 35.24 -1.59 -13.68
CA LYS A 51 35.56 -2.10 -15.01
C LYS A 51 35.29 -3.59 -15.19
N SER A 52 35.34 -4.35 -14.09
CA SER A 52 35.11 -5.80 -14.08
C SER A 52 34.76 -6.30 -12.69
N SER A 53 34.35 -7.58 -12.59
CA SER A 53 34.06 -8.26 -11.30
C SER A 53 35.29 -8.32 -10.37
N ASP A 54 36.48 -8.11 -10.88
CA ASP A 54 37.73 -8.22 -10.12
C ASP A 54 38.16 -6.91 -9.43
N TYR A 55 37.50 -5.80 -9.80
CA TYR A 55 37.75 -4.51 -9.15
C TYR A 55 36.92 -4.40 -7.88
N TRP A 56 37.57 -4.03 -6.79
CA TRP A 56 36.99 -3.86 -5.48
C TRP A 56 37.06 -2.43 -4.99
N ILE A 57 36.17 -2.09 -4.09
CA ILE A 57 36.17 -0.80 -3.38
C ILE A 57 35.80 -1.02 -1.91
N VAL A 58 36.35 -0.19 -1.03
CA VAL A 58 35.95 -0.19 0.37
C VAL A 58 34.77 0.75 0.55
N VAL A 59 33.74 0.29 1.23
CA VAL A 59 32.54 1.08 1.52
C VAL A 59 32.24 1.02 3.01
N TYR A 60 31.88 2.16 3.59
CA TYR A 60 31.50 2.28 4.99
C TYR A 60 30.33 3.27 5.15
N ALA A 61 29.78 3.37 6.37
CA ALA A 61 28.61 4.20 6.68
C ALA A 61 27.42 3.98 5.71
N LYS A 62 27.22 2.70 5.33
CA LYS A 62 26.17 2.30 4.38
C LYS A 62 24.80 2.38 5.03
N TYR A 63 23.82 2.87 4.30
CA TYR A 63 22.42 2.86 4.73
C TYR A 63 21.44 2.67 3.55
N VAL A 64 20.26 2.19 3.89
CA VAL A 64 19.09 2.21 3.03
C VAL A 64 17.87 2.54 3.87
N THR A 65 17.04 3.44 3.38
CA THR A 65 15.75 3.77 3.95
C THR A 65 14.66 3.42 2.94
N VAL A 66 13.69 2.62 3.33
CA VAL A 66 12.54 2.26 2.49
C VAL A 66 11.28 2.53 3.29
N ASN A 67 10.43 3.41 2.79
CA ASN A 67 9.18 3.80 3.42
C ASN A 67 9.35 4.22 4.91
N GLY A 68 10.41 4.99 5.20
CA GLY A 68 10.74 5.46 6.54
C GLY A 68 11.49 4.48 7.44
N PHE A 69 11.62 3.21 7.05
CA PHE A 69 12.42 2.24 7.79
C PHE A 69 13.87 2.23 7.29
N THR A 70 14.83 2.42 8.21
CA THR A 70 16.26 2.50 7.88
C THR A 70 17.02 1.28 8.37
N GLN A 71 17.83 0.71 7.50
CA GLN A 71 18.92 -0.22 7.84
C GLN A 71 20.26 0.48 7.61
N SER A 72 21.21 0.29 8.50
CA SER A 72 22.53 0.88 8.37
C SER A 72 23.63 -0.07 8.86
N ARG A 73 24.83 0.09 8.29
CA ARG A 73 26.06 -0.59 8.70
C ARG A 73 27.20 0.41 8.70
N SER A 74 27.92 0.51 9.79
CA SER A 74 29.07 1.43 9.96
C SER A 74 30.41 0.81 9.55
N ASP A 75 30.48 -0.52 9.52
CA ASP A 75 31.71 -1.26 9.23
C ASP A 75 32.23 -1.00 7.81
N ALA A 76 33.55 -0.98 7.70
CA ALA A 76 34.23 -0.96 6.41
C ALA A 76 34.15 -2.37 5.79
N GLU A 77 33.73 -2.44 4.54
CA GLU A 77 33.58 -3.69 3.81
C GLU A 77 34.16 -3.53 2.41
N THR A 78 34.94 -4.52 1.99
CA THR A 78 35.41 -4.59 0.60
C THR A 78 34.29 -5.23 -0.23
N ILE A 79 33.82 -4.50 -1.24
CA ILE A 79 32.74 -4.96 -2.14
C ILE A 79 33.19 -4.90 -3.60
N TYR A 80 32.52 -5.68 -4.43
CA TYR A 80 32.74 -5.79 -5.86
C TYR A 80 31.50 -5.35 -6.62
N ASN A 81 31.65 -5.10 -7.90
CA ASN A 81 30.49 -4.88 -8.78
C ASN A 81 29.52 -6.07 -8.69
N GLY A 82 28.25 -5.77 -8.50
CA GLY A 82 27.18 -6.77 -8.30
C GLY A 82 27.01 -7.26 -6.86
N THR A 83 27.89 -6.87 -5.92
CA THR A 83 27.72 -7.22 -4.50
C THR A 83 26.42 -6.63 -3.93
N THR A 84 25.55 -7.48 -3.38
CA THR A 84 24.36 -7.05 -2.65
C THR A 84 24.76 -6.56 -1.25
N VAL A 85 24.49 -5.29 -0.99
CA VAL A 85 24.81 -4.62 0.29
C VAL A 85 23.63 -4.72 1.26
N PHE A 86 22.41 -4.51 0.75
CA PHE A 86 21.18 -4.64 1.51
C PHE A 86 20.12 -5.33 0.65
N SER A 87 19.22 -6.05 1.30
CA SER A 87 18.04 -6.60 0.68
C SER A 87 16.93 -6.75 1.70
N GLY A 88 15.70 -6.74 1.25
CA GLY A 88 14.56 -6.93 2.14
C GLY A 88 13.22 -6.89 1.43
N SER A 89 12.17 -6.90 2.24
CA SER A 89 10.82 -6.67 1.80
C SER A 89 10.15 -5.61 2.68
N SER A 90 9.18 -4.90 2.12
CA SER A 90 8.42 -3.88 2.85
C SER A 90 6.96 -3.96 2.50
N THR A 91 6.11 -3.74 3.50
CA THR A 91 4.66 -3.60 3.34
C THR A 91 4.33 -2.13 3.22
N ILE A 92 3.63 -1.77 2.16
CA ILE A 92 3.20 -0.40 1.87
C ILE A 92 1.68 -0.36 1.96
N TYR A 93 1.15 0.29 2.98
CA TYR A 93 -0.29 0.48 3.13
C TYR A 93 -0.78 1.54 2.15
N HIS A 94 -1.96 1.31 1.59
CA HIS A 94 -2.63 2.22 0.69
C HIS A 94 -3.62 3.11 1.46
N ASP A 95 -3.98 4.25 0.90
CA ASP A 95 -5.02 5.11 1.44
C ASP A 95 -6.42 4.51 1.29
N THR A 96 -7.44 5.24 1.75
CA THR A 96 -8.83 4.78 1.69
C THR A 96 -9.36 4.58 0.27
N ASP A 97 -8.74 5.21 -0.72
CA ASP A 97 -9.09 5.08 -2.14
C ASP A 97 -8.26 4.01 -2.86
N GLY A 98 -7.35 3.36 -2.13
CA GLY A 98 -6.51 2.29 -2.64
C GLY A 98 -5.27 2.78 -3.37
N TYR A 99 -4.89 4.06 -3.26
CA TYR A 99 -3.64 4.57 -3.79
C TYR A 99 -2.51 4.33 -2.80
N GLY A 100 -1.41 3.78 -3.29
CA GLY A 100 -0.22 3.54 -2.50
C GLY A 100 1.00 4.18 -3.15
N SER A 101 1.87 4.74 -2.33
CA SER A 101 3.16 5.25 -2.77
C SER A 101 4.20 5.04 -1.69
N PHE A 102 5.46 4.97 -2.09
CA PHE A 102 6.57 4.91 -1.16
C PHE A 102 7.79 5.62 -1.73
N SER A 103 8.70 5.96 -0.85
CA SER A 103 10.02 6.48 -1.19
C SER A 103 11.11 5.57 -0.67
N ALA A 104 12.25 5.60 -1.34
CA ALA A 104 13.46 4.97 -0.85
C ALA A 104 14.66 5.88 -1.08
N SER A 105 15.65 5.77 -0.20
CA SER A 105 16.95 6.38 -0.35
C SER A 105 18.03 5.42 0.10
N CYS A 106 19.20 5.51 -0.48
CA CYS A 106 20.37 4.78 0.00
C CYS A 106 21.64 5.62 -0.18
N GLY A 107 22.69 5.23 0.53
CA GLY A 107 23.97 5.87 0.41
C GLY A 107 25.04 5.22 1.27
N GLY A 108 26.22 5.79 1.20
CA GLY A 108 27.41 5.39 1.94
C GLY A 108 28.61 6.15 1.45
N ALA A 109 29.76 5.89 2.06
CA ALA A 109 31.01 6.46 1.66
C ALA A 109 31.88 5.40 0.95
N PHE A 110 32.31 5.70 -0.26
CA PHE A 110 33.27 4.91 -1.00
C PHE A 110 34.69 5.42 -0.72
N HIS A 111 35.63 4.52 -0.50
CA HIS A 111 37.03 4.85 -0.29
C HIS A 111 37.90 4.13 -1.32
N TYR A 112 38.60 4.90 -2.14
CA TYR A 112 39.62 4.42 -3.07
C TYR A 112 40.93 5.19 -2.88
N SER A 113 41.02 6.41 -3.35
CA SER A 113 42.14 7.35 -3.09
C SER A 113 41.72 8.54 -2.23
N GLY A 114 40.48 8.54 -1.74
CA GLY A 114 39.83 9.55 -0.92
C GLY A 114 38.41 9.07 -0.60
N ASP A 115 37.71 9.81 0.27
CA ASP A 115 36.37 9.48 0.70
C ASP A 115 35.32 10.20 -0.18
N TYR A 116 34.41 9.44 -0.77
CA TYR A 116 33.34 9.95 -1.64
C TYR A 116 31.97 9.55 -1.12
N ASN A 117 31.18 10.51 -0.68
CA ASN A 117 29.80 10.27 -0.27
C ASN A 117 28.94 10.08 -1.50
N SER A 118 28.17 9.02 -1.50
CA SER A 118 27.27 8.61 -2.56
C SER A 118 25.86 8.49 -1.98
N THR A 119 24.93 9.27 -2.49
CA THR A 119 23.53 9.24 -2.03
C THR A 119 22.58 9.31 -3.21
N GLY A 120 21.42 8.72 -3.04
CA GLY A 120 20.35 8.78 -4.03
C GLY A 120 19.01 8.45 -3.42
N SER A 121 17.94 8.82 -4.13
CA SER A 121 16.57 8.55 -3.71
C SER A 121 15.63 8.42 -4.90
N GLY A 122 14.48 7.79 -4.65
CA GLY A 122 13.40 7.68 -5.61
C GLY A 122 12.06 7.57 -4.91
N SER A 123 10.98 7.88 -5.64
CA SER A 123 9.61 7.73 -5.16
C SER A 123 8.77 7.12 -6.27
N TRP A 124 7.82 6.26 -5.89
CA TRP A 124 6.98 5.54 -6.83
C TRP A 124 5.54 5.44 -6.34
N SER A 125 4.62 5.49 -7.30
CA SER A 125 3.22 5.13 -7.08
C SER A 125 3.02 3.67 -7.47
N LEU A 126 2.45 2.89 -6.56
CA LEU A 126 2.11 1.48 -6.76
C LEU A 126 0.81 1.33 -7.57
N PRO A 127 0.56 0.17 -8.16
CA PRO A 127 -0.76 -0.13 -8.72
C PRO A 127 -1.84 0.04 -7.66
N THR A 128 -2.92 0.71 -8.04
CA THR A 128 -4.06 0.95 -7.15
C THR A 128 -4.69 -0.38 -6.75
N ILE A 129 -4.92 -0.57 -5.46
CA ILE A 129 -5.77 -1.64 -4.97
C ILE A 129 -7.20 -1.18 -5.16
N SER A 130 -7.92 -1.85 -6.05
CA SER A 130 -9.33 -1.53 -6.28
C SER A 130 -10.12 -1.79 -5.01
N ARG A 131 -10.43 -0.72 -4.27
CA ARG A 131 -11.37 -0.77 -3.15
C ARG A 131 -12.74 -0.99 -3.75
N ALA A 132 -13.34 -2.10 -3.33
CA ALA A 132 -14.49 -2.63 -4.01
C ALA A 132 -15.72 -1.73 -3.96
N CYS A 133 -15.99 -1.10 -2.82
CA CYS A 133 -17.12 -0.18 -2.63
C CYS A 133 -16.89 0.75 -1.45
N VAL A 134 -17.53 1.92 -1.54
CA VAL A 134 -17.72 2.82 -0.39
C VAL A 134 -19.22 3.06 -0.27
N ILE A 135 -19.74 3.21 0.93
CA ILE A 135 -21.12 3.64 1.13
C ILE A 135 -21.26 5.07 0.63
N ASP A 136 -22.08 5.28 -0.39
CA ASP A 136 -22.35 6.60 -0.93
C ASP A 136 -23.35 7.35 -0.03
N LYS A 137 -24.41 6.68 0.38
CA LYS A 137 -25.44 7.21 1.25
C LYS A 137 -26.28 6.12 1.88
N ILE A 138 -26.92 6.45 2.99
CA ILE A 138 -28.04 5.71 3.57
C ILE A 138 -29.30 6.50 3.27
N ALA A 139 -30.32 5.84 2.77
CA ALA A 139 -31.54 6.46 2.27
C ALA A 139 -32.79 5.67 2.67
N ASP A 140 -33.94 6.32 2.60
CA ASP A 140 -35.23 5.67 2.63
C ASP A 140 -35.54 4.91 1.34
N THR A 141 -36.74 4.33 1.24
CA THR A 141 -37.17 3.60 0.05
C THR A 141 -37.42 4.47 -1.18
N SER A 142 -37.54 5.80 -1.01
CA SER A 142 -37.63 6.74 -2.11
C SER A 142 -36.24 7.09 -2.69
N GLY A 143 -35.17 6.76 -1.96
CA GLY A 143 -33.80 7.10 -2.31
C GLY A 143 -33.33 8.44 -1.71
N SER A 144 -34.14 9.07 -0.86
CA SER A 144 -33.75 10.30 -0.14
C SER A 144 -32.84 9.97 1.03
N GLY A 145 -31.71 10.68 1.15
CA GLY A 145 -30.78 10.50 2.27
C GLY A 145 -31.47 10.77 3.61
N ILE A 146 -31.19 9.92 4.60
CA ILE A 146 -31.78 10.02 5.94
C ILE A 146 -30.72 10.18 7.00
N SER A 147 -31.06 10.91 8.07
CA SER A 147 -30.26 11.05 9.28
C SER A 147 -30.87 10.35 10.51
N PHE A 148 -32.10 9.90 10.39
CA PHE A 148 -32.81 9.09 11.39
C PHE A 148 -33.81 8.16 10.69
N ILE A 149 -34.21 7.11 11.37
CA ILE A 149 -35.22 6.14 10.92
C ILE A 149 -36.00 5.62 12.12
N ASN A 150 -37.28 5.30 11.91
CA ASN A 150 -38.08 4.58 12.90
C ASN A 150 -37.95 3.07 12.68
N THR A 151 -37.98 2.30 13.77
CA THR A 151 -38.08 0.85 13.67
C THR A 151 -39.36 0.45 12.95
N GLY A 152 -39.33 -0.63 12.18
CA GLY A 152 -40.39 -1.04 11.27
C GLY A 152 -40.26 -0.48 9.86
N GLU A 153 -39.42 0.53 9.65
CA GLU A 153 -39.17 1.09 8.32
C GLU A 153 -38.03 0.37 7.59
N ASN A 154 -37.96 0.60 6.29
CA ASN A 154 -36.88 0.09 5.44
C ASN A 154 -35.88 1.17 5.14
N ILE A 155 -34.61 0.78 5.15
CA ILE A 155 -33.48 1.61 4.67
C ILE A 155 -32.84 0.98 3.45
N ARG A 156 -32.15 1.81 2.68
CA ARG A 156 -31.27 1.40 1.59
C ARG A 156 -29.87 1.92 1.82
N ILE A 157 -28.89 1.02 1.76
CA ILE A 157 -27.48 1.36 1.73
C ILE A 157 -27.07 1.43 0.27
N TYR A 158 -26.79 2.62 -0.24
CA TYR A 158 -26.31 2.84 -1.60
C TYR A 158 -24.80 2.82 -1.63
N PHE A 159 -24.24 2.17 -2.63
CA PHE A 159 -22.80 2.12 -2.88
C PHE A 159 -22.50 2.00 -4.36
N THR A 160 -21.37 2.56 -4.78
CA THR A 160 -20.87 2.48 -6.15
C THR A 160 -19.61 1.62 -6.19
N PRO A 161 -19.67 0.45 -6.84
CA PRO A 161 -18.49 -0.39 -7.01
C PRO A 161 -17.46 0.29 -7.91
N LYS A 162 -16.19 0.21 -7.51
CA LYS A 162 -15.08 0.72 -8.34
C LYS A 162 -14.58 -0.31 -9.35
N THR A 163 -14.88 -1.60 -9.12
CA THR A 163 -14.56 -2.72 -10.04
C THR A 163 -15.70 -3.72 -10.07
N THR A 164 -15.63 -4.67 -10.99
CA THR A 164 -16.57 -5.80 -11.10
C THR A 164 -15.92 -7.08 -10.56
N SER A 165 -16.75 -8.12 -10.41
CA SER A 165 -16.27 -9.48 -10.10
C SER A 165 -15.69 -9.67 -8.71
N PHE A 166 -16.27 -9.03 -7.71
CA PHE A 166 -15.96 -9.31 -6.31
C PHE A 166 -17.26 -9.50 -5.50
N SER A 167 -17.13 -10.17 -4.36
CA SER A 167 -18.21 -10.34 -3.40
C SER A 167 -18.12 -9.26 -2.33
N TYR A 168 -19.27 -8.86 -1.80
CA TYR A 168 -19.38 -7.89 -0.72
C TYR A 168 -20.34 -8.38 0.35
N ARG A 169 -20.21 -7.80 1.53
CA ARG A 169 -21.12 -7.97 2.65
C ARG A 169 -21.55 -6.61 3.16
N THR A 170 -22.84 -6.41 3.31
CA THR A 170 -23.39 -5.26 4.03
C THR A 170 -23.96 -5.74 5.35
N THR A 171 -23.77 -4.97 6.40
CA THR A 171 -24.28 -5.23 7.74
C THR A 171 -24.96 -3.98 8.27
N VAL A 172 -26.15 -4.12 8.84
CA VAL A 172 -26.83 -3.09 9.62
C VAL A 172 -26.94 -3.57 11.05
N SER A 173 -26.68 -2.70 12.01
CA SER A 173 -26.79 -3.04 13.43
C SER A 173 -27.27 -1.89 14.30
N ILE A 174 -27.94 -2.24 15.42
CA ILE A 174 -28.29 -1.34 16.52
C ILE A 174 -28.00 -2.10 17.82
N GLY A 175 -26.99 -1.66 18.58
CA GLY A 175 -26.52 -2.40 19.73
C GLY A 175 -26.05 -3.80 19.34
N ASP A 176 -26.56 -4.83 20.02
CA ASP A 176 -26.23 -6.24 19.76
C ASP A 176 -27.03 -6.88 18.61
N ASN A 177 -28.05 -6.17 18.11
CA ASN A 177 -28.88 -6.65 16.99
C ASN A 177 -28.24 -6.31 15.66
N SER A 178 -28.22 -7.27 14.74
CA SER A 178 -27.67 -7.07 13.41
C SER A 178 -28.39 -7.88 12.34
N SER A 179 -28.34 -7.38 11.11
CA SER A 179 -28.76 -8.09 9.90
C SER A 179 -27.67 -7.93 8.84
N THR A 180 -27.38 -9.01 8.14
CA THR A 180 -26.28 -9.07 7.16
C THR A 180 -26.79 -9.64 5.85
N ASP A 181 -26.36 -9.06 4.74
CA ASP A 181 -26.58 -9.56 3.38
C ASP A 181 -25.29 -9.60 2.60
N THR A 182 -25.15 -10.57 1.72
CA THR A 182 -24.00 -10.74 0.84
C THR A 182 -24.43 -10.69 -0.62
N GLY A 183 -23.53 -10.23 -1.48
CA GLY A 183 -23.78 -10.21 -2.90
C GLY A 183 -22.50 -10.15 -3.71
N THR A 184 -22.66 -10.35 -5.02
CA THR A 184 -21.57 -10.21 -5.98
C THR A 184 -21.83 -9.00 -6.86
N VAL A 185 -20.78 -8.24 -7.16
CA VAL A 185 -20.83 -7.11 -8.06
C VAL A 185 -20.54 -7.56 -9.48
N SER A 186 -21.42 -7.19 -10.40
CA SER A 186 -21.25 -7.43 -11.84
C SER A 186 -21.19 -6.13 -12.66
N SER A 187 -21.39 -4.98 -12.02
CA SER A 187 -21.41 -3.65 -12.66
C SER A 187 -20.76 -2.62 -11.75
N THR A 188 -20.21 -1.58 -12.33
CA THR A 188 -19.70 -0.38 -11.65
C THR A 188 -20.78 0.69 -11.44
N SER A 189 -22.00 0.43 -11.82
CA SER A 189 -23.12 1.34 -11.55
C SER A 189 -23.51 1.33 -10.08
N GLN A 190 -24.00 2.48 -9.59
CA GLN A 190 -24.54 2.56 -8.24
C GLN A 190 -25.62 1.50 -8.02
N THR A 191 -25.56 0.81 -6.91
CA THR A 191 -26.53 -0.20 -6.48
C THR A 191 -26.88 0.01 -5.02
N TYR A 192 -27.82 -0.79 -4.50
CA TYR A 192 -28.18 -0.72 -3.08
C TYR A 192 -28.54 -2.08 -2.50
N ARG A 193 -28.49 -2.17 -1.18
CA ARG A 193 -29.13 -3.23 -0.38
C ARG A 193 -30.18 -2.62 0.53
N GLN A 194 -31.33 -3.31 0.65
CA GLN A 194 -32.45 -2.87 1.46
C GLN A 194 -32.58 -3.73 2.71
N TYR A 195 -32.80 -3.08 3.83
CA TYR A 195 -32.98 -3.71 5.13
C TYR A 195 -34.26 -3.20 5.78
N ASN A 196 -35.02 -4.08 6.38
CA ASN A 196 -36.03 -3.71 7.36
C ASN A 196 -35.37 -3.62 8.74
N ILE A 197 -35.68 -2.57 9.49
CA ILE A 197 -35.20 -2.38 10.87
C ILE A 197 -36.32 -2.83 11.80
N PRO A 198 -36.27 -4.05 12.37
CA PRO A 198 -37.38 -4.59 13.15
C PRO A 198 -37.65 -3.76 14.39
N HIS A 199 -38.93 -3.65 14.76
CA HIS A 199 -39.35 -3.00 16.02
C HIS A 199 -38.69 -3.63 17.26
N THR A 200 -38.32 -4.89 17.19
CA THR A 200 -37.69 -5.64 18.28
C THR A 200 -36.24 -5.23 18.56
N TRP A 201 -35.61 -4.45 17.66
CA TRP A 201 -34.24 -4.00 17.85
C TRP A 201 -34.10 -2.88 18.87
N LEU A 202 -35.18 -2.16 19.12
CA LEU A 202 -35.25 -1.14 20.16
C LEU A 202 -36.49 -1.35 21.01
N SER A 203 -36.35 -1.15 22.32
CA SER A 203 -37.52 -1.10 23.23
C SER A 203 -38.29 0.20 22.97
N ASN A 204 -39.60 0.17 23.25
CA ASN A 204 -40.46 1.34 23.11
C ASN A 204 -39.90 2.57 23.84
N GLY A 205 -39.78 3.68 23.12
CA GLY A 205 -39.28 4.95 23.65
C GLY A 205 -37.76 5.05 23.79
N VAL A 206 -37.00 4.05 23.32
CA VAL A 206 -35.52 4.07 23.32
C VAL A 206 -35.02 4.42 21.92
N SER A 207 -34.02 5.29 21.84
CA SER A 207 -33.27 5.58 20.63
C SER A 207 -31.94 4.82 20.64
N GLY A 208 -31.42 4.51 19.47
CA GLY A 208 -30.14 3.85 19.32
C GLY A 208 -29.40 4.34 18.07
N THR A 209 -28.11 4.09 18.00
CA THR A 209 -27.31 4.41 16.81
C THR A 209 -27.39 3.27 15.81
N LEU A 210 -27.86 3.58 14.61
CA LEU A 210 -27.83 2.68 13.47
C LEU A 210 -26.42 2.71 12.86
N THR A 211 -25.76 1.56 12.83
CA THR A 211 -24.47 1.39 12.18
C THR A 211 -24.64 0.62 10.88
N CYS A 212 -24.13 1.16 9.78
CA CYS A 212 -24.10 0.50 8.48
C CYS A 212 -22.66 0.24 8.07
N LYS A 213 -22.33 -1.02 7.73
CA LYS A 213 -21.01 -1.45 7.31
C LYS A 213 -21.06 -2.08 5.92
N LEU A 214 -20.09 -1.79 5.11
CA LEU A 214 -19.87 -2.43 3.81
C LEU A 214 -18.46 -2.99 3.77
N GLU A 215 -18.35 -4.27 3.49
CA GLU A 215 -17.08 -5.00 3.44
C GLU A 215 -16.93 -5.70 2.09
N THR A 216 -15.72 -5.66 1.55
CA THR A 216 -15.36 -6.51 0.41
C THR A 216 -15.00 -7.89 0.94
N LEU A 217 -15.59 -8.92 0.36
CA LEU A 217 -15.22 -10.29 0.59
C LEU A 217 -14.28 -10.72 -0.53
N ASN A 218 -13.09 -11.16 -0.17
CA ASN A 218 -12.19 -11.80 -1.13
C ASN A 218 -12.62 -13.25 -1.30
N GLY A 219 -12.74 -13.66 -2.56
CA GLY A 219 -12.88 -15.05 -2.92
C GLY A 219 -11.59 -15.82 -2.73
#